data_10ca4d3333b48bdb4ce05620efe5ca7e
#
_entry.id   10ca4d3333b48bdb4ce05620efe5ca7e
#
_cell.length_a   1.000
_cell.length_b   1.000
_cell.length_c   1.000
_cell.angle_alpha   90.00
_cell.angle_beta   90.00
_cell.angle_gamma   90.00
#
_symmetry.space_group_name_H-M   'P 1'
#
loop_
_entity.id
_entity.type
_entity.pdbx_description
1 polymer ?
#
loop_
_entity_poly.entity_id
_entity_poly.type
_entity_poly.pdbx_seq_one_letter_code
_entity_poly.pdbx_strand_id
1 'polypeptide(L)'
;MESSTVINQATLDELVARIIEPAHPRRIVLFGSAARGQMELHSDVDLLVIMPDGVHRRRTAQGLYKALAGLGIAKDIVVVTESDVRDLGDNPSLVLYPALREGREICRASE
;
A
#
# COMPACT_ATOMS: atom_id res chain seq x y z
N MET A 1 -26.44 2.13 1.56
CA MET A 1 -25.76 2.02 1.43
C MET A 1 -24.62 2.66 1.64
N GLU A 2 -24.05 2.83 1.96
CA GLU A 2 -23.15 3.34 2.25
C GLU A 2 -21.87 3.01 1.98
N SER A 3 -21.57 2.33 1.49
CA SER A 3 -20.33 1.78 1.09
C SER A 3 -19.48 2.67 0.23
N SER A 4 -19.98 3.79 -0.21
CA SER A 4 -19.19 4.70 -1.00
C SER A 4 -18.05 5.34 -0.22
N THR A 5 -18.04 5.17 1.10
CA THR A 5 -16.99 5.77 1.93
C THR A 5 -15.90 4.80 2.30
N VAL A 6 -15.97 3.56 1.82
CA VAL A 6 -14.93 2.58 2.08
C VAL A 6 -14.62 1.85 0.79
N ILE A 7 -13.38 1.39 0.70
CA ILE A 7 -12.98 0.58 -0.45
C ILE A 7 -13.47 -0.84 -0.21
N ASN A 8 -14.12 -1.44 -1.21
CA ASN A 8 -14.70 -2.76 -1.01
C ASN A 8 -13.64 -3.85 -1.19
N GLN A 9 -13.97 -5.04 -0.71
CA GLN A 9 -13.02 -6.14 -0.68
C GLN A 9 -12.62 -6.58 -2.10
N ALA A 10 -13.54 -6.55 -3.03
CA ALA A 10 -13.23 -6.96 -4.40
C ALA A 10 -12.17 -6.03 -5.01
N THR A 11 -12.26 -4.73 -4.74
CA THR A 11 -11.29 -3.78 -5.23
C THR A 11 -9.94 -3.99 -4.57
N LEU A 12 -9.92 -4.25 -3.26
CA LEU A 12 -8.67 -4.55 -2.57
C LEU A 12 -8.02 -5.81 -3.13
N ASP A 13 -8.81 -6.84 -3.39
CA ASP A 13 -8.28 -8.08 -3.95
C ASP A 13 -7.65 -7.83 -5.32
N GLU A 14 -8.27 -7.00 -6.13
CA GLU A 14 -7.73 -6.67 -7.44
C GLU A 14 -6.43 -5.90 -7.31
N LEU A 15 -6.38 -4.92 -6.41
CA LEU A 15 -5.15 -4.17 -6.16
C LEU A 15 -4.02 -5.09 -5.74
N VAL A 16 -4.30 -5.98 -4.80
CA VAL A 16 -3.30 -6.91 -4.30
C VAL A 16 -2.78 -7.82 -5.41
N ALA A 17 -3.70 -8.38 -6.20
CA ALA A 17 -3.31 -9.28 -7.27
C ALA A 17 -2.40 -8.57 -8.28
N ARG A 18 -2.71 -7.34 -8.63
CA ARG A 18 -1.92 -6.59 -9.60
C ARG A 18 -0.57 -6.16 -9.06
N ILE A 19 -0.43 -6.04 -7.74
CA ILE A 19 0.86 -5.73 -7.14
C ILE A 19 1.72 -6.97 -7.01
N ILE A 20 1.12 -8.08 -6.59
CA ILE A 20 1.87 -9.30 -6.32
C ILE A 20 2.58 -9.81 -7.58
N GLU A 21 1.88 -9.77 -8.68
CA GLU A 21 2.42 -10.39 -9.89
C GLU A 21 3.74 -9.77 -10.36
N PRO A 22 3.84 -8.44 -10.49
CA PRO A 22 5.11 -7.85 -10.93
C PRO A 22 6.13 -7.65 -9.82
N ALA A 23 5.71 -7.50 -8.58
CA ALA A 23 6.63 -7.04 -7.54
C ALA A 23 6.98 -8.07 -6.49
N HIS A 24 6.08 -9.01 -6.20
CA HIS A 24 6.27 -10.02 -5.15
C HIS A 24 6.70 -9.39 -3.83
N PRO A 25 5.89 -8.46 -3.29
CA PRO A 25 6.27 -7.76 -2.06
C PRO A 25 6.22 -8.68 -0.86
N ARG A 26 6.90 -8.27 0.21
CA ARG A 26 6.83 -8.99 1.48
C ARG A 26 5.52 -8.69 2.20
N ARG A 27 5.07 -7.45 2.16
CA ARG A 27 3.83 -7.02 2.80
C ARG A 27 3.23 -5.85 2.04
N ILE A 28 1.92 -5.72 2.11
CA ILE A 28 1.21 -4.55 1.61
C ILE A 28 0.33 -4.05 2.75
N VAL A 29 0.45 -2.78 3.09
CA VAL A 29 -0.30 -2.16 4.17
C VAL A 29 -1.15 -1.04 3.60
N LEU A 30 -2.44 -1.09 3.88
CA LEU A 30 -3.38 -0.03 3.53
C LEU A 30 -3.38 0.97 4.69
N PHE A 31 -3.16 2.25 4.40
CA PHE A 31 -3.12 3.24 5.47
C PHE A 31 -3.91 4.48 5.05
N GLY A 32 -3.88 5.49 5.91
CA GLY A 32 -4.61 6.72 5.65
C GLY A 32 -6.10 6.53 5.83
N SER A 33 -6.89 7.33 5.16
CA SER A 33 -8.35 7.34 5.37
C SER A 33 -9.00 6.02 4.98
N ALA A 34 -8.48 5.34 3.98
CA ALA A 34 -9.05 4.06 3.56
C ALA A 34 -8.93 3.01 4.65
N ALA A 35 -7.80 3.00 5.37
CA ALA A 35 -7.61 2.03 6.45
C ALA A 35 -8.54 2.30 7.61
N ARG A 36 -8.91 3.57 7.81
CA ARG A 36 -9.81 3.94 8.90
C ARG A 36 -11.28 3.88 8.52
N GLY A 37 -11.59 3.48 7.29
CA GLY A 37 -12.96 3.45 6.85
C GLY A 37 -13.56 4.83 6.64
N GLN A 38 -12.71 5.82 6.42
CA GLN A 38 -13.14 7.22 6.30
C GLN A 38 -12.88 7.78 4.90
N MET A 39 -12.75 6.90 3.93
CA MET A 39 -12.45 7.31 2.58
C MET A 39 -13.59 8.11 1.99
N GLU A 40 -13.27 9.27 1.46
CA GLU A 40 -14.25 10.11 0.79
C GLU A 40 -14.15 9.90 -0.71
N LEU A 41 -15.08 10.55 -1.43
CA LEU A 41 -15.20 10.33 -2.86
C LEU A 41 -13.91 10.56 -3.62
N HIS A 42 -13.14 11.54 -3.23
CA HIS A 42 -11.91 11.91 -3.92
C HIS A 42 -10.66 11.55 -3.14
N SER A 43 -10.79 10.73 -2.11
CA SER A 43 -9.62 10.30 -1.33
C SER A 43 -8.81 9.31 -2.11
N ASP A 44 -7.49 9.42 -2.00
CA ASP A 44 -6.58 8.45 -2.57
C ASP A 44 -6.52 7.22 -1.68
N VAL A 45 -6.24 6.08 -2.31
CA VAL A 45 -5.94 4.86 -1.56
C VAL A 45 -4.43 4.90 -1.29
N ASP A 46 -4.08 4.89 -0.01
CA ASP A 46 -2.68 4.95 0.40
C ASP A 46 -2.16 3.55 0.67
N LEU A 47 -1.14 3.15 -0.07
CA LEU A 47 -0.58 1.81 0.02
C LEU A 47 0.90 1.88 0.35
N LEU A 48 1.30 1.13 1.37
CA LEU A 48 2.70 0.95 1.71
C LEU A 48 3.10 -0.45 1.24
N VAL A 49 4.04 -0.51 0.31
CA VAL A 49 4.51 -1.78 -0.25
C VAL A 49 5.90 -2.05 0.29
N ILE A 50 6.02 -3.11 1.08
CA ILE A 50 7.27 -3.46 1.75
C ILE A 50 7.94 -4.57 0.95
N MET A 51 9.11 -4.26 0.39
CA MET A 51 9.84 -5.14 -0.49
C MET A 51 11.04 -5.76 0.20
N PRO A 52 11.58 -6.86 -0.32
CA PRO A 52 12.86 -7.36 0.16
C PRO A 52 13.94 -6.31 -0.05
N ASP A 53 15.01 -6.42 0.74
CA ASP A 53 16.15 -5.52 0.59
C ASP A 53 16.77 -5.72 -0.80
N GLY A 54 17.37 -4.64 -1.29
CA GLY A 54 18.08 -4.69 -2.56
C GLY A 54 17.30 -4.23 -3.76
N VAL A 55 15.99 -3.97 -3.62
CA VAL A 55 15.20 -3.48 -4.74
C VAL A 55 15.41 -1.98 -4.92
N HIS A 56 15.19 -1.51 -6.15
CA HIS A 56 15.24 -0.09 -6.48
C HIS A 56 13.85 0.48 -6.21
N ARG A 57 13.69 1.23 -5.13
CA ARG A 57 12.35 1.65 -4.67
C ARG A 57 11.60 2.47 -5.70
N ARG A 58 12.27 3.45 -6.32
CA ARG A 58 11.59 4.31 -7.29
C ARG A 58 11.14 3.50 -8.51
N ARG A 59 11.99 2.63 -9.01
CA ARG A 59 11.65 1.82 -10.18
C ARG A 59 10.50 0.87 -9.87
N THR A 60 10.51 0.30 -8.67
CA THR A 60 9.41 -0.55 -8.22
C THR A 60 8.11 0.23 -8.18
N ALA A 61 8.14 1.44 -7.60
CA ALA A 61 6.95 2.27 -7.53
C ALA A 61 6.43 2.61 -8.91
N GLN A 62 7.31 2.96 -9.85
CA GLN A 62 6.89 3.26 -11.22
C GLN A 62 6.20 2.06 -11.86
N GLY A 63 6.75 0.87 -11.65
CA GLY A 63 6.13 -0.34 -12.19
C GLY A 63 4.77 -0.62 -11.58
N LEU A 64 4.61 -0.34 -10.29
CA LEU A 64 3.34 -0.55 -9.63
C LEU A 64 2.28 0.46 -10.09
N TYR A 65 2.66 1.72 -10.31
CA TYR A 65 1.71 2.67 -10.86
C TYR A 65 1.23 2.22 -12.24
N LYS A 66 2.13 1.67 -13.05
CA LYS A 66 1.73 1.13 -14.34
C LYS A 66 0.81 -0.07 -14.20
N ALA A 67 1.14 -0.97 -13.29
CA ALA A 67 0.36 -2.19 -13.09
C ALA A 67 -1.06 -1.87 -12.63
N LEU A 68 -1.22 -0.80 -11.87
CA LEU A 68 -2.51 -0.41 -11.33
C LEU A 68 -3.24 0.60 -12.19
N ALA A 69 -2.65 1.03 -13.28
CA ALA A 69 -3.31 1.95 -14.21
C ALA A 69 -4.55 1.28 -14.78
N GLY A 70 -5.59 2.05 -15.02
CA GLY A 70 -6.81 1.53 -15.61
C GLY A 70 -7.83 1.06 -14.60
N LEU A 71 -7.50 1.00 -13.32
CA LEU A 71 -8.49 0.64 -12.31
C LEU A 71 -9.42 1.78 -11.94
N GLY A 72 -9.08 3.00 -12.37
CA GLY A 72 -9.93 4.15 -12.08
C GLY A 72 -9.90 4.58 -10.62
N ILE A 73 -8.85 4.25 -9.92
CA ILE A 73 -8.73 4.53 -8.49
C ILE A 73 -7.53 5.44 -8.29
N ALA A 74 -7.75 6.57 -7.64
CA ALA A 74 -6.67 7.44 -7.23
C ALA A 74 -5.89 6.75 -6.12
N LYS A 75 -4.56 6.72 -6.23
CA LYS A 75 -3.75 5.97 -5.30
C LYS A 75 -2.42 6.64 -5.08
N ASP A 76 -1.86 6.39 -3.92
CA ASP A 76 -0.54 6.85 -3.56
C ASP A 76 0.25 5.65 -3.06
N ILE A 77 1.32 5.30 -3.75
CA ILE A 77 2.09 4.09 -3.45
C ILE A 77 3.44 4.50 -2.89
N VAL A 78 3.72 4.04 -1.68
CA VAL A 78 5.02 4.25 -1.04
C VAL A 78 5.73 2.90 -0.99
N VAL A 79 6.91 2.82 -1.60
CA VAL A 79 7.69 1.59 -1.62
C VAL A 79 8.86 1.72 -0.68
N VAL A 80 8.99 0.76 0.23
CA VAL A 80 10.10 0.71 1.18
C VAL A 80 10.61 -0.72 1.22
N THR A 81 11.76 -0.91 1.86
CA THR A 81 12.33 -2.25 2.03
C THR A 81 12.15 -2.70 3.47
N GLU A 82 12.41 -3.98 3.70
CA GLU A 82 12.38 -4.51 5.06
C GLU A 82 13.37 -3.80 5.96
N SER A 83 14.55 -3.44 5.43
CA SER A 83 15.52 -2.65 6.19
C SER A 83 14.97 -1.28 6.57
N ASP A 84 14.27 -0.64 5.66
CA ASP A 84 13.65 0.66 5.96
C ASP A 84 12.68 0.55 7.13
N VAL A 85 11.86 -0.51 7.14
CA VAL A 85 10.90 -0.71 8.22
C VAL A 85 11.63 -0.93 9.54
N ARG A 86 12.68 -1.74 9.53
CA ARG A 86 13.43 -2.04 10.74
C ARG A 86 14.13 -0.82 11.29
N ASP A 87 14.70 0.00 10.40
CA ASP A 87 15.56 1.10 10.82
C ASP A 87 14.79 2.39 11.04
N LEU A 88 13.69 2.59 10.31
CA LEU A 88 13.01 3.87 10.29
C LEU A 88 11.56 3.81 10.76
N GLY A 89 11.02 2.62 10.96
CA GLY A 89 9.60 2.45 11.26
C GLY A 89 9.14 3.12 12.55
N ASP A 90 10.06 3.34 13.48
CA ASP A 90 9.74 3.96 14.78
C ASP A 90 9.91 5.47 14.78
N ASN A 91 10.29 6.07 13.66
CA ASN A 91 10.53 7.50 13.60
C ASN A 91 9.21 8.22 13.32
N PRO A 92 8.64 8.95 14.30
CA PRO A 92 7.35 9.59 14.11
C PRO A 92 7.34 10.71 13.08
N SER A 93 8.51 11.18 12.66
CA SER A 93 8.59 12.21 11.63
C SER A 93 8.39 11.66 10.22
N LEU A 94 8.35 10.35 10.04
CA LEU A 94 8.27 9.73 8.73
C LEU A 94 6.90 9.11 8.51
N VAL A 95 6.51 9.02 7.23
CA VAL A 95 5.20 8.46 6.88
C VAL A 95 5.10 6.97 7.26
N LEU A 96 6.24 6.29 7.40
CA LEU A 96 6.25 4.90 7.83
C LEU A 96 5.62 4.70 9.20
N TYR A 97 5.85 5.66 10.10
CA TYR A 97 5.40 5.52 11.47
C TYR A 97 3.87 5.38 11.55
N PRO A 98 3.10 6.35 11.02
CA PRO A 98 1.64 6.19 11.09
C PRO A 98 1.13 5.05 10.22
N ALA A 99 1.78 4.79 9.08
CA ALA A 99 1.34 3.72 8.21
C ALA A 99 1.45 2.36 8.90
N LEU A 100 2.55 2.13 9.62
CA LEU A 100 2.75 0.85 10.28
C LEU A 100 1.90 0.73 11.54
N ARG A 101 1.67 1.81 12.25
CA ARG A 101 0.94 1.75 13.50
C ARG A 101 -0.57 1.75 13.31
N GLU A 102 -1.06 2.45 12.30
CA GLU A 102 -2.50 2.61 12.10
C GLU A 102 -3.01 1.92 10.86
N GLY A 103 -2.11 1.45 10.01
CA GLY A 103 -2.50 0.80 8.78
C GLY A 103 -3.03 -0.59 8.99
N ARG A 104 -3.64 -1.12 7.93
CA ARG A 104 -4.18 -2.47 7.92
C ARG A 104 -3.39 -3.29 6.91
N GLU A 105 -2.77 -4.36 7.38
CA GLU A 105 -2.03 -5.24 6.48
C GLU A 105 -3.02 -6.02 5.63
N ILE A 106 -2.92 -5.88 4.32
CA ILE A 106 -3.86 -6.54 3.41
C ILE A 106 -3.20 -7.68 2.64
N CYS A 107 -1.89 -7.84 2.78
CA CYS A 107 -1.19 -8.94 2.13
C CYS A 107 0.13 -9.17 2.85
N ARG A 108 0.51 -10.43 2.98
CA ARG A 108 1.78 -10.83 3.56
C ARG A 108 2.27 -12.06 2.80
N ALA A 109 3.53 -12.01 2.37
CA ALA A 109 4.11 -13.14 1.66
C ALA A 109 4.29 -14.31 2.59
N SER A 110 4.01 -15.52 2.12
CA SER A 110 4.33 -16.73 2.86
C SER A 110 5.80 -17.04 2.70
N GLU A 111 6.35 -17.66 3.71
CA GLU A 111 7.72 -18.09 3.64
C GLU A 111 7.83 -19.54 3.10
#